data_a191a5ff897f03657e867cbb3194d84d
#
_entry.id   a191a5ff897f03657e867cbb3194d84d
#
_cell.length_a   1.000
_cell.length_b   1.000
_cell.length_c   1.000
_cell.angle_alpha   90.00
_cell.angle_beta   90.00
_cell.angle_gamma   90.00
#
_symmetry.space_group_name_H-M   'P 1'
#
loop_
_entity.id
_entity.type
_entity.pdbx_description
1 polymer ?
#
loop_
_entity_poly.entity_id
_entity_poly.type
_entity_poly.pdbx_seq_one_letter_code
_entity_poly.pdbx_strand_id
1 'polypeptide(L)'
;MESILEVLTPDNLIFIFKGFGLTLYISLIAIVLSTLIGTVLAVMRNGKNPVLRIISSIYIEFVRNVPNLLWIFTIFLVFKMKSTPAGITAFTLFTSAALAEIIRGGLNAVDKGQYEAGMSQGFTSAQILYYIILPQAIRKMLPAIISQFVTVIKDTSLLYSVIALQELFGASQILMGRYFEPE
;
A
#
# COMPACT_ATOMS: atom_id res chain seq x y z
N MET A 1 -26.51 -1.42 28.80
CA MET A 1 -25.25 -2.02 29.32
C MET A 1 -25.24 -3.54 29.16
N GLU A 2 -26.38 -4.22 29.34
CA GLU A 2 -26.52 -5.68 29.12
C GLU A 2 -26.15 -6.11 27.69
N SER A 3 -26.63 -5.38 26.69
CA SER A 3 -26.35 -5.68 25.28
C SER A 3 -24.84 -5.62 24.89
N ILE A 4 -24.04 -4.80 25.57
CA ILE A 4 -22.59 -4.74 25.32
C ILE A 4 -21.89 -5.96 25.91
N LEU A 5 -22.33 -6.43 27.09
CA LEU A 5 -21.76 -7.61 27.74
C LEU A 5 -22.07 -8.90 26.97
N GLU A 6 -23.24 -8.96 26.30
CA GLU A 6 -23.62 -10.09 25.44
C GLU A 6 -22.73 -10.19 24.19
N VAL A 7 -22.23 -9.07 23.69
CA VAL A 7 -21.29 -9.05 22.54
C VAL A 7 -19.87 -9.40 22.96
N LEU A 8 -19.44 -9.01 24.16
CA LEU A 8 -18.06 -9.20 24.65
C LEU A 8 -17.82 -10.60 25.24
N THR A 9 -18.32 -11.63 24.58
CA THR A 9 -18.02 -13.02 24.94
C THR A 9 -16.59 -13.39 24.53
N PRO A 10 -15.94 -14.36 25.22
CA PRO A 10 -14.62 -14.86 24.84
C PRO A 10 -14.55 -15.29 23.37
N ASP A 11 -15.58 -15.96 22.86
CA ASP A 11 -15.62 -16.43 21.47
C ASP A 11 -15.68 -15.29 20.47
N ASN A 12 -16.47 -14.26 20.73
CA ASN A 12 -16.55 -13.06 19.89
C ASN A 12 -15.24 -12.28 19.90
N LEU A 13 -14.60 -12.15 21.06
CA LEU A 13 -13.28 -11.53 21.15
C LEU A 13 -12.23 -12.31 20.35
N ILE A 14 -12.20 -13.63 20.46
CA ILE A 14 -11.30 -14.47 19.66
C ILE A 14 -11.58 -14.28 18.16
N PHE A 15 -12.85 -14.19 17.77
CA PHE A 15 -13.24 -13.97 16.37
C PHE A 15 -12.72 -12.61 15.84
N ILE A 16 -12.90 -11.54 16.61
CA ILE A 16 -12.38 -10.19 16.28
C ILE A 16 -10.84 -10.21 16.19
N PHE A 17 -10.16 -10.84 17.16
CA PHE A 17 -8.69 -10.91 17.14
C PHE A 17 -8.15 -11.74 15.98
N LYS A 18 -8.85 -12.79 15.55
CA LYS A 18 -8.50 -13.51 14.30
C LYS A 18 -8.66 -12.63 13.08
N GLY A 19 -9.74 -11.87 12.98
CA GLY A 19 -9.95 -10.88 11.91
C GLY A 19 -8.85 -9.81 11.91
N PHE A 20 -8.49 -9.27 13.08
CA PHE A 20 -7.38 -8.32 13.22
C PHE A 20 -6.03 -8.91 12.79
N GLY A 21 -5.75 -10.15 13.19
CA GLY A 21 -4.56 -10.87 12.74
C GLY A 21 -4.51 -11.03 11.23
N LEU A 22 -5.63 -11.29 10.57
CA LEU A 22 -5.73 -11.40 9.12
C LEU A 22 -5.51 -10.04 8.44
N THR A 23 -6.08 -8.96 8.97
CA THR A 23 -5.82 -7.58 8.52
C THR A 23 -4.32 -7.26 8.54
N LEU A 24 -3.65 -7.52 9.67
CA LEU A 24 -2.22 -7.28 9.80
C LEU A 24 -1.40 -8.16 8.85
N TYR A 25 -1.75 -9.43 8.74
CA TYR A 25 -1.06 -10.36 7.85
C TYR A 25 -1.09 -9.90 6.39
N ILE A 26 -2.27 -9.56 5.88
CA ILE A 26 -2.44 -9.10 4.49
C ILE A 26 -1.71 -7.78 4.27
N SER A 27 -1.94 -6.80 5.15
CA SER A 27 -1.35 -5.47 5.00
C SER A 27 0.17 -5.48 5.10
N LEU A 28 0.76 -6.23 6.04
CA LEU A 28 2.21 -6.30 6.19
C LEU A 28 2.88 -6.92 4.96
N ILE A 29 2.37 -8.03 4.45
CA ILE A 29 2.92 -8.64 3.24
C ILE A 29 2.78 -7.70 2.05
N ALA A 30 1.60 -7.11 1.86
CA ALA A 30 1.36 -6.17 0.77
C ALA A 30 2.27 -4.93 0.87
N ILE A 31 2.49 -4.37 2.07
CA ILE A 31 3.39 -3.23 2.30
C ILE A 31 4.83 -3.60 1.93
N VAL A 32 5.32 -4.75 2.37
CA VAL A 32 6.69 -5.18 2.05
C VAL A 32 6.87 -5.35 0.54
N LEU A 33 5.98 -6.13 -0.09
CA LEU A 33 6.07 -6.39 -1.53
C LEU A 33 5.90 -5.11 -2.35
N SER A 34 4.92 -4.27 -2.00
CA SER A 34 4.68 -3.01 -2.72
C SER A 34 5.82 -2.00 -2.53
N THR A 35 6.49 -2.00 -1.39
CA THR A 35 7.67 -1.14 -1.18
C THR A 35 8.82 -1.56 -2.07
N LEU A 36 9.09 -2.85 -2.19
CA LEU A 36 10.12 -3.38 -3.08
C LEU A 36 9.81 -3.05 -4.55
N ILE A 37 8.61 -3.42 -5.01
CA ILE A 37 8.18 -3.18 -6.39
C ILE A 37 8.09 -1.68 -6.69
N GLY A 38 7.50 -0.88 -5.79
CA GLY A 38 7.36 0.56 -5.94
C GLY A 38 8.71 1.29 -6.03
N THR A 39 9.70 0.83 -5.24
CA THR A 39 11.07 1.36 -5.33
C THR A 39 11.70 1.07 -6.69
N VAL A 40 11.58 -0.17 -7.18
CA VAL A 40 12.06 -0.55 -8.52
C VAL A 40 11.39 0.29 -9.61
N LEU A 41 10.07 0.43 -9.55
CA LEU A 41 9.30 1.26 -10.50
C LEU A 41 9.72 2.73 -10.46
N ALA A 42 9.96 3.29 -9.27
CA ALA A 42 10.42 4.66 -9.11
C ALA A 42 11.82 4.87 -9.74
N VAL A 43 12.73 3.93 -9.51
CA VAL A 43 14.07 3.96 -10.10
C VAL A 43 13.99 3.83 -11.63
N MET A 44 13.18 2.92 -12.15
CA MET A 44 12.96 2.77 -13.59
C MET A 44 12.41 4.06 -14.21
N ARG A 45 11.40 4.68 -13.57
CA ARG A 45 10.76 5.90 -14.06
C ARG A 45 11.67 7.12 -14.01
N ASN A 46 12.57 7.20 -13.03
CA ASN A 46 13.53 8.30 -12.88
C ASN A 46 14.86 8.06 -13.63
N GLY A 47 15.05 6.85 -14.16
CA GLY A 47 16.26 6.45 -14.86
C GLY A 47 16.42 7.07 -16.25
N LYS A 48 17.65 6.99 -16.77
CA LYS A 48 18.01 7.52 -18.09
C LYS A 48 17.53 6.64 -19.26
N ASN A 49 17.23 5.36 -19.02
CA ASN A 49 16.79 4.42 -20.05
C ASN A 49 15.32 4.72 -20.43
N PRO A 50 15.05 5.14 -21.68
CA PRO A 50 13.72 5.54 -22.12
C PRO A 50 12.72 4.36 -22.11
N VAL A 51 13.18 3.14 -22.39
CA VAL A 51 12.32 1.96 -22.42
C VAL A 51 11.79 1.65 -21.03
N LEU A 52 12.68 1.58 -20.02
CA LEU A 52 12.30 1.32 -18.63
C LEU A 52 11.38 2.42 -18.09
N ARG A 53 11.64 3.68 -18.46
CA ARG A 53 10.83 4.82 -18.07
C ARG A 53 9.42 4.73 -18.67
N ILE A 54 9.28 4.34 -19.93
CA ILE A 54 7.96 4.18 -20.58
C ILE A 54 7.19 3.03 -19.93
N ILE A 55 7.81 1.86 -19.77
CA ILE A 55 7.16 0.69 -19.18
C ILE A 55 6.66 1.01 -17.77
N SER A 56 7.52 1.58 -16.91
CA SER A 56 7.11 1.94 -15.55
C SER A 56 6.02 3.02 -15.53
N SER A 57 6.08 4.01 -16.43
CA SER A 57 5.06 5.04 -16.54
C SER A 57 3.70 4.46 -16.93
N ILE A 58 3.66 3.59 -17.95
CA ILE A 58 2.41 2.93 -18.38
C ILE A 58 1.81 2.14 -17.21
N TYR A 59 2.62 1.34 -16.52
CA TYR A 59 2.14 0.58 -15.37
C TYR A 59 1.56 1.49 -14.28
N ILE A 60 2.32 2.49 -13.84
CA ILE A 60 1.92 3.37 -12.74
C ILE A 60 0.65 4.14 -13.11
N GLU A 61 0.59 4.72 -14.30
CA GLU A 61 -0.56 5.51 -14.75
C GLU A 61 -1.80 4.64 -14.94
N PHE A 62 -1.66 3.48 -15.56
CA PHE A 62 -2.77 2.54 -15.73
C PHE A 62 -3.33 2.06 -14.40
N VAL A 63 -2.47 1.58 -13.49
CA VAL A 63 -2.91 1.06 -12.21
C VAL A 63 -3.56 2.13 -11.34
N ARG A 64 -3.04 3.35 -11.33
CA ARG A 64 -3.58 4.46 -10.52
C ARG A 64 -4.87 5.07 -11.06
N ASN A 65 -5.16 4.91 -12.33
CA ASN A 65 -6.41 5.41 -12.95
C ASN A 65 -7.58 4.44 -12.85
N VAL A 66 -7.34 3.20 -12.40
CA VAL A 66 -8.39 2.21 -12.15
C VAL A 66 -8.71 2.19 -10.64
N PRO A 67 -9.99 2.26 -10.25
CA PRO A 67 -10.38 2.15 -8.83
C PRO A 67 -9.87 0.87 -8.17
N ASN A 68 -9.33 0.99 -6.94
CA ASN A 68 -8.75 -0.14 -6.20
C ASN A 68 -9.70 -1.33 -6.07
N LEU A 69 -10.98 -1.05 -5.90
CA LEU A 69 -12.03 -2.07 -5.78
C LEU A 69 -12.13 -2.95 -7.03
N LEU A 70 -11.98 -2.35 -8.23
CA LEU A 70 -11.99 -3.11 -9.49
C LEU A 70 -10.78 -4.03 -9.62
N TRP A 71 -9.61 -3.66 -9.07
CA TRP A 71 -8.45 -4.54 -9.04
C TRP A 71 -8.69 -5.76 -8.17
N ILE A 72 -9.34 -5.60 -6.99
CA ILE A 72 -9.69 -6.72 -6.12
C ILE A 72 -10.62 -7.68 -6.86
N PHE A 73 -11.69 -7.17 -7.49
CA PHE A 73 -12.61 -7.98 -8.27
C PHE A 73 -11.91 -8.72 -9.43
N THR A 74 -11.10 -8.00 -10.19
CA THR A 74 -10.40 -8.59 -11.34
C THR A 74 -9.49 -9.72 -10.90
N ILE A 75 -8.67 -9.50 -9.87
CA ILE A 75 -7.72 -10.50 -9.39
C ILE A 75 -8.45 -11.71 -8.81
N PHE A 76 -9.50 -11.49 -8.03
CA PHE A 76 -10.27 -12.57 -7.44
C PHE A 76 -11.07 -13.37 -8.47
N LEU A 77 -11.86 -12.70 -9.33
CA LEU A 77 -12.79 -13.36 -10.25
C LEU A 77 -12.13 -13.84 -11.53
N VAL A 78 -11.30 -13.02 -12.17
CA VAL A 78 -10.70 -13.34 -13.47
C VAL A 78 -9.57 -14.35 -13.29
N PHE A 79 -8.68 -14.14 -12.32
CA PHE A 79 -7.59 -15.07 -12.04
C PHE A 79 -7.98 -16.22 -11.11
N LYS A 80 -9.22 -16.24 -10.59
CA LYS A 80 -9.77 -17.29 -9.71
C LYS A 80 -8.88 -17.60 -8.51
N MET A 81 -8.27 -16.57 -7.95
CA MET A 81 -7.40 -16.71 -6.79
C MET A 81 -8.24 -16.89 -5.51
N LYS A 82 -7.68 -17.59 -4.51
CA LYS A 82 -8.27 -17.63 -3.16
C LYS A 82 -8.29 -16.23 -2.55
N SER A 83 -9.25 -15.96 -1.66
CA SER A 83 -9.53 -14.61 -1.12
C SER A 83 -8.28 -13.92 -0.52
N THR A 84 -7.53 -14.59 0.36
CA THR A 84 -6.35 -14.00 0.99
C THR A 84 -5.22 -13.68 0.00
N PRO A 85 -4.76 -14.61 -0.88
CA PRO A 85 -3.80 -14.27 -1.93
C PRO A 85 -4.29 -13.20 -2.89
N ALA A 86 -5.59 -13.19 -3.25
CA ALA A 86 -6.17 -12.16 -4.10
C ALA A 86 -6.05 -10.77 -3.47
N GLY A 87 -6.37 -10.65 -2.17
CA GLY A 87 -6.20 -9.42 -1.42
C GLY A 87 -4.74 -8.95 -1.40
N ILE A 88 -3.80 -9.83 -1.02
CA ILE A 88 -2.37 -9.50 -1.00
C ILE A 88 -1.90 -9.01 -2.38
N THR A 89 -2.27 -9.72 -3.45
CA THR A 89 -1.85 -9.38 -4.82
C THR A 89 -2.44 -8.04 -5.25
N ALA A 90 -3.74 -7.81 -5.01
CA ALA A 90 -4.40 -6.56 -5.34
C ALA A 90 -3.76 -5.37 -4.61
N PHE A 91 -3.58 -5.48 -3.29
CA PHE A 91 -2.94 -4.44 -2.51
C PHE A 91 -1.48 -4.20 -2.93
N THR A 92 -0.73 -5.25 -3.23
CA THR A 92 0.62 -5.12 -3.75
C THR A 92 0.64 -4.36 -5.08
N LEU A 93 -0.28 -4.67 -5.98
CA LEU A 93 -0.34 -4.06 -7.31
C LEU A 93 -0.59 -2.55 -7.23
N PHE A 94 -1.69 -2.11 -6.61
CA PHE A 94 -2.02 -0.69 -6.62
C PHE A 94 -1.18 0.13 -5.62
N THR A 95 -0.75 -0.45 -4.50
CA THR A 95 0.12 0.24 -3.54
C THR A 95 1.53 0.44 -4.12
N SER A 96 2.05 -0.51 -4.91
CA SER A 96 3.36 -0.32 -5.55
C SER A 96 3.38 0.85 -6.52
N ALA A 97 2.29 1.06 -7.27
CA ALA A 97 2.15 2.22 -8.14
C ALA A 97 2.07 3.54 -7.37
N ALA A 98 1.34 3.55 -6.23
CA ALA A 98 1.26 4.72 -5.35
C ALA A 98 2.62 5.05 -4.72
N LEU A 99 3.33 4.05 -4.17
CA LEU A 99 4.65 4.23 -3.57
C LEU A 99 5.70 4.67 -4.60
N ALA A 100 5.64 4.17 -5.82
CA ALA A 100 6.54 4.61 -6.89
C ALA A 100 6.44 6.14 -7.13
N GLU A 101 5.23 6.70 -7.12
CA GLU A 101 5.02 8.14 -7.26
C GLU A 101 5.44 8.94 -6.03
N ILE A 102 5.19 8.41 -4.82
CA ILE A 102 5.65 9.04 -3.57
C ILE A 102 7.18 9.13 -3.58
N ILE A 103 7.87 8.05 -3.93
CA ILE A 103 9.34 8.00 -3.98
C ILE A 103 9.86 8.97 -5.05
N ARG A 104 9.28 8.95 -6.26
CA ARG A 104 9.64 9.88 -7.33
C ARG A 104 9.43 11.34 -6.92
N GLY A 105 8.30 11.63 -6.29
CA GLY A 105 7.99 12.95 -5.75
C GLY A 105 9.00 13.41 -4.71
N GLY A 106 9.40 12.53 -3.79
CA GLY A 106 10.41 12.82 -2.77
C GLY A 106 11.80 13.13 -3.34
N LEU A 107 12.22 12.36 -4.37
CA LEU A 107 13.48 12.62 -5.07
C LEU A 107 13.46 13.99 -5.79
N ASN A 108 12.35 14.30 -6.47
CA ASN A 108 12.20 15.55 -7.19
C ASN A 108 11.96 16.78 -6.29
N ALA A 109 11.61 16.57 -5.03
CA ALA A 109 11.41 17.65 -4.05
C ALA A 109 12.73 18.19 -3.48
N VAL A 110 13.85 17.53 -3.72
CA VAL A 110 15.16 18.06 -3.33
C VAL A 110 15.57 19.16 -4.29
N ASP A 111 16.05 20.28 -3.74
CA ASP A 111 16.45 21.45 -4.52
C ASP A 111 17.60 21.08 -5.47
N LYS A 112 17.51 21.55 -6.73
CA LYS A 112 18.54 21.32 -7.76
C LYS A 112 19.90 21.91 -7.38
N GLY A 113 19.90 22.99 -6.61
CA GLY A 113 21.13 23.60 -6.09
C GLY A 113 21.95 22.64 -5.22
N GLN A 114 21.32 21.64 -4.58
CA GLN A 114 22.04 20.60 -3.84
C GLN A 114 22.89 19.73 -4.78
N TYR A 115 22.37 19.43 -5.96
CA TYR A 115 23.11 18.69 -6.98
C TYR A 115 24.27 19.54 -7.54
N GLU A 116 24.00 20.79 -7.87
CA GLU A 116 25.00 21.75 -8.39
C GLU A 116 26.13 22.01 -7.38
N ALA A 117 25.77 22.19 -6.11
CA ALA A 117 26.74 22.34 -5.04
C ALA A 117 27.64 21.10 -4.89
N GLY A 118 27.06 19.89 -4.96
CA GLY A 118 27.82 18.65 -4.95
C GLY A 118 28.79 18.55 -6.12
N MET A 119 28.36 18.91 -7.32
CA MET A 119 29.22 18.95 -8.52
C MET A 119 30.39 19.92 -8.33
N SER A 120 30.15 21.12 -7.78
CA SER A 120 31.14 22.12 -7.54
C SER A 120 32.22 21.68 -6.51
N GLN A 121 31.86 20.76 -5.61
CA GLN A 121 32.77 20.15 -4.65
C GLN A 121 33.51 18.92 -5.22
N GLY A 122 33.32 18.59 -6.48
CA GLY A 122 34.00 17.48 -7.15
C GLY A 122 33.36 16.09 -6.88
N PHE A 123 32.16 16.03 -6.31
CA PHE A 123 31.47 14.75 -6.13
C PHE A 123 31.00 14.18 -7.48
N THR A 124 31.08 12.89 -7.63
CA THR A 124 30.45 12.18 -8.74
C THR A 124 28.93 12.17 -8.59
N SER A 125 28.18 11.99 -9.68
CA SER A 125 26.71 11.90 -9.63
C SER A 125 26.20 10.83 -8.66
N ALA A 126 26.88 9.70 -8.55
CA ALA A 126 26.55 8.63 -7.60
C ALA A 126 26.75 9.08 -6.14
N GLN A 127 27.85 9.76 -5.86
CA GLN A 127 28.14 10.31 -4.53
C GLN A 127 27.12 11.39 -4.14
N ILE A 128 26.78 12.28 -5.08
CA ILE A 128 25.74 13.29 -4.87
C ILE A 128 24.40 12.63 -4.54
N LEU A 129 23.99 11.62 -5.34
CA LEU A 129 22.75 10.90 -5.10
C LEU A 129 22.74 10.27 -3.71
N TYR A 130 23.81 9.54 -3.35
CA TYR A 130 23.84 8.75 -2.13
C TYR A 130 24.03 9.60 -0.86
N TYR A 131 24.97 10.57 -0.89
CA TYR A 131 25.33 11.34 0.30
C TYR A 131 24.51 12.62 0.49
N ILE A 132 23.96 13.20 -0.59
CA ILE A 132 23.29 14.50 -0.54
C ILE A 132 21.79 14.37 -0.80
N ILE A 133 21.40 13.76 -1.93
CA ILE A 133 20.00 13.76 -2.39
C ILE A 133 19.16 12.75 -1.61
N LEU A 134 19.60 11.48 -1.51
CA LEU A 134 18.83 10.41 -0.89
C LEU A 134 18.45 10.68 0.58
N PRO A 135 19.36 11.15 1.46
CA PRO A 135 18.99 11.45 2.84
C PRO A 135 17.94 12.54 2.95
N GLN A 136 17.99 13.55 2.10
CA GLN A 136 17.02 14.65 2.07
C GLN A 136 15.68 14.18 1.49
N ALA A 137 15.71 13.42 0.39
CA ALA A 137 14.52 12.86 -0.26
C ALA A 137 13.76 11.93 0.70
N ILE A 138 14.46 11.02 1.40
CA ILE A 138 13.84 10.10 2.38
C ILE A 138 13.09 10.89 3.44
N ARG A 139 13.68 11.92 4.02
CA ARG A 139 13.02 12.76 5.04
C ARG A 139 11.76 13.43 4.49
N LYS A 140 11.76 13.86 3.23
CA LYS A 140 10.62 14.52 2.59
C LYS A 140 9.49 13.55 2.24
N MET A 141 9.81 12.32 1.82
CA MET A 141 8.78 11.34 1.44
C MET A 141 8.28 10.47 2.59
N LEU A 142 9.00 10.40 3.71
CA LEU A 142 8.67 9.53 4.83
C LEU A 142 7.24 9.73 5.38
N PRO A 143 6.74 10.97 5.59
CA PRO A 143 5.36 11.16 6.04
C PRO A 143 4.32 10.60 5.06
N ALA A 144 4.54 10.76 3.75
CA ALA A 144 3.65 10.24 2.73
C ALA A 144 3.69 8.70 2.65
N ILE A 145 4.87 8.09 2.83
CA ILE A 145 5.03 6.63 2.90
C ILE A 145 4.27 6.06 4.11
N ILE A 146 4.43 6.67 5.30
CA ILE A 146 3.71 6.26 6.51
C ILE A 146 2.20 6.39 6.30
N SER A 147 1.73 7.50 5.73
CA SER A 147 0.32 7.70 5.40
C SER A 147 -0.20 6.61 4.44
N GLN A 148 0.59 6.24 3.43
CA GLN A 148 0.23 5.17 2.51
C GLN A 148 0.13 3.82 3.21
N PHE A 149 1.02 3.49 4.16
CA PHE A 149 0.94 2.25 4.92
C PHE A 149 -0.30 2.18 5.81
N VAL A 150 -0.66 3.30 6.46
CA VAL A 150 -1.91 3.39 7.22
C VAL A 150 -3.13 3.22 6.31
N THR A 151 -3.08 3.77 5.09
CA THR A 151 -4.15 3.60 4.10
C THR A 151 -4.31 2.12 3.72
N VAL A 152 -3.21 1.39 3.47
CA VAL A 152 -3.27 -0.05 3.16
C VAL A 152 -3.97 -0.83 4.28
N ILE A 153 -3.63 -0.55 5.54
CA ILE A 153 -4.26 -1.24 6.69
C ILE A 153 -5.77 -0.96 6.74
N LYS A 154 -6.19 0.29 6.52
CA LYS A 154 -7.61 0.67 6.50
C LYS A 154 -8.37 0.06 5.32
N ASP A 155 -7.76 0.08 4.16
CA ASP A 155 -8.37 -0.38 2.91
C ASP A 155 -8.60 -1.91 2.90
N THR A 156 -7.99 -2.68 3.81
CA THR A 156 -8.31 -4.12 3.95
C THR A 156 -9.81 -4.35 4.15
N SER A 157 -10.55 -3.39 4.69
CA SER A 157 -12.01 -3.43 4.82
C SER A 157 -12.75 -3.63 3.49
N LEU A 158 -12.15 -3.20 2.37
CA LEU A 158 -12.70 -3.44 1.03
C LEU A 158 -12.78 -4.92 0.69
N LEU A 159 -11.93 -5.76 1.28
CA LEU A 159 -11.91 -7.20 1.02
C LEU A 159 -13.19 -7.89 1.51
N TYR A 160 -13.77 -7.44 2.63
CA TYR A 160 -15.05 -7.96 3.07
C TYR A 160 -16.16 -7.61 2.07
N SER A 161 -16.23 -6.36 1.65
CA SER A 161 -17.27 -5.88 0.74
C SER A 161 -17.24 -6.55 -0.64
N VAL A 162 -16.05 -6.94 -1.12
CA VAL A 162 -15.85 -7.46 -2.48
C VAL A 162 -15.82 -8.98 -2.52
N ILE A 163 -15.11 -9.61 -1.60
CA ILE A 163 -14.82 -11.05 -1.61
C ILE A 163 -15.19 -11.75 -0.30
N ALA A 164 -15.97 -11.09 0.54
CA ALA A 164 -16.47 -11.60 1.83
C ALA A 164 -15.35 -12.13 2.77
N LEU A 165 -14.16 -11.55 2.70
CA LEU A 165 -13.05 -11.95 3.54
C LEU A 165 -13.25 -11.41 4.96
N GLN A 166 -13.26 -12.31 5.94
CA GLN A 166 -13.53 -12.01 7.34
C GLN A 166 -12.27 -11.47 8.07
N GLU A 167 -11.75 -10.35 7.56
CA GLU A 167 -10.75 -9.55 8.25
C GLU A 167 -11.42 -8.73 9.39
N LEU A 168 -10.73 -7.80 10.02
CA LEU A 168 -11.26 -7.07 11.17
C LEU A 168 -12.63 -6.42 10.92
N PHE A 169 -12.79 -5.73 9.79
CA PHE A 169 -14.05 -5.08 9.44
C PHE A 169 -15.14 -6.11 9.15
N GLY A 170 -14.82 -7.17 8.41
CA GLY A 170 -15.76 -8.26 8.12
C GLY A 170 -16.21 -8.99 9.38
N ALA A 171 -15.29 -9.27 10.30
CA ALA A 171 -15.61 -9.86 11.59
C ALA A 171 -16.55 -8.94 12.41
N SER A 172 -16.27 -7.63 12.40
CA SER A 172 -17.12 -6.63 13.07
C SER A 172 -18.52 -6.55 12.47
N GLN A 173 -18.63 -6.58 11.14
CA GLN A 173 -19.92 -6.54 10.44
C GLN A 173 -20.78 -7.78 10.73
N ILE A 174 -20.16 -8.96 10.79
CA ILE A 174 -20.87 -10.21 11.14
C ILE A 174 -21.42 -10.15 12.58
N LEU A 175 -20.63 -9.65 13.53
CA LEU A 175 -21.11 -9.50 14.89
C LEU A 175 -22.19 -8.41 15.00
N MET A 176 -22.03 -7.31 14.26
CA MET A 176 -23.03 -6.24 14.23
C MET A 176 -24.37 -6.75 13.71
N GLY A 177 -24.39 -7.51 12.61
CA GLY A 177 -25.60 -8.13 12.09
C GLY A 177 -26.23 -9.13 13.06
N ARG A 178 -25.41 -9.84 13.85
CA ARG A 178 -25.90 -10.83 14.82
C ARG A 178 -26.59 -10.24 16.04
N TYR A 179 -26.13 -9.08 16.51
CA TYR A 179 -26.56 -8.52 17.80
C TYR A 179 -27.34 -7.21 17.68
N PHE A 180 -27.30 -6.53 16.55
CA PHE A 180 -27.84 -5.19 16.36
C PHE A 180 -28.73 -5.03 15.12
N GLU A 181 -29.09 -6.10 14.39
CA GLU A 181 -30.11 -5.99 13.37
C GLU A 181 -31.48 -5.75 14.02
N PRO A 182 -32.23 -4.70 13.66
CA PRO A 182 -33.62 -4.53 14.09
C PRO A 182 -34.46 -5.64 13.48
N GLU A 183 -35.33 -6.25 14.30
CA GLU A 183 -36.36 -7.20 13.85
C GLU A 183 -37.35 -6.51 12.89
#